data_fa52d8cd5b43f47ab83a7e65a449d5d9
#
_entry.id   fa52d8cd5b43f47ab83a7e65a449d5d9
#
_cell.length_a   1.000
_cell.length_b   1.000
_cell.length_c   1.000
_cell.angle_alpha   90.00
_cell.angle_beta   90.00
_cell.angle_gamma   90.00
#
_symmetry.space_group_name_H-M   'P 1'
#
loop_
_entity.id
_entity.type
_entity.pdbx_description
1 polymer ?
#
loop_
_entity_poly.entity_id
_entity_poly.type
_entity_poly.pdbx_seq_one_letter_code
_entity_poly.pdbx_strand_id
1 'polypeptide(L)'
;MTTTTDTVATLRRLNWGCGESVEPGWLNSDVKEGPGIDISADIRDGLPIETASLDYVVSIHALPMIPYPDLVPVLRELGRMLKPGGVLRLGLPDLDRGIRAYLRGDESHFLVPDEDVRSLGGKFIVHMLWYGYSVTLFTVDFTQELLDEAGFDDVTVCRYRETASPFPGITDLDNRETESFFVEAVKAGSRA
;
A
#
# COMPACT_ATOMS: atom_id res chain seq x y z
N MET A 1 12.68 -44.56 12.93
CA MET A 1 11.63 -43.53 13.03
C MET A 1 12.33 -42.19 12.88
N THR A 2 12.33 -41.65 11.67
CA THR A 2 12.98 -40.38 11.34
C THR A 2 11.88 -39.31 11.51
N THR A 3 11.98 -38.54 12.58
CA THR A 3 11.12 -37.35 12.78
C THR A 3 11.58 -36.26 11.82
N THR A 4 10.88 -36.11 10.73
CA THR A 4 11.01 -34.95 9.85
C THR A 4 10.46 -33.75 10.62
N THR A 5 11.34 -32.92 11.14
CA THR A 5 10.95 -31.61 11.69
C THR A 5 10.63 -30.73 10.48
N ASP A 6 9.35 -30.61 10.13
CA ASP A 6 8.89 -29.61 9.20
C ASP A 6 9.23 -28.23 9.79
N THR A 7 10.30 -27.65 9.29
CA THR A 7 10.62 -26.24 9.56
C THR A 7 9.55 -25.42 8.88
N VAL A 8 8.56 -24.94 9.63
CA VAL A 8 7.60 -23.96 9.11
C VAL A 8 8.44 -22.76 8.66
N ALA A 9 8.53 -22.58 7.34
CA ALA A 9 9.25 -21.46 6.78
C ALA A 9 8.62 -20.16 7.31
N THR A 10 9.42 -19.37 8.02
CA THR A 10 8.94 -18.07 8.54
C THR A 10 8.65 -17.16 7.37
N LEU A 11 7.41 -16.69 7.24
CA LEU A 11 7.01 -15.75 6.20
C LEU A 11 7.83 -14.46 6.33
N ARG A 12 8.38 -13.97 5.22
CA ARG A 12 9.09 -12.68 5.12
C ARG A 12 8.14 -11.63 4.55
N ARG A 13 7.87 -10.60 5.30
CA ARG A 13 6.84 -9.59 5.00
C ARG A 13 7.35 -8.18 5.24
N LEU A 14 6.97 -7.24 4.37
CA LEU A 14 7.37 -5.85 4.41
C LEU A 14 6.16 -4.94 4.65
N ASN A 15 6.28 -4.05 5.62
CA ASN A 15 5.43 -2.89 5.83
C ASN A 15 6.13 -1.68 5.22
N TRP A 16 5.80 -1.36 3.95
CA TRP A 16 6.45 -0.26 3.24
C TRP A 16 5.73 1.06 3.43
N GLY A 17 6.51 2.11 3.77
CA GLY A 17 5.97 3.43 4.10
C GLY A 17 5.19 3.40 5.40
N CYS A 18 5.74 2.71 6.41
CA CYS A 18 5.05 2.44 7.67
C CYS A 18 4.78 3.70 8.50
N GLY A 19 5.55 4.79 8.31
CA GLY A 19 5.46 5.97 9.15
C GLY A 19 5.63 5.60 10.63
N GLU A 20 4.66 6.00 11.45
CA GLU A 20 4.60 5.65 12.88
C GLU A 20 3.93 4.30 13.16
N SER A 21 3.35 3.66 12.12
CA SER A 21 2.62 2.40 12.24
C SER A 21 3.56 1.20 12.06
N VAL A 22 4.57 1.09 12.93
CA VAL A 22 5.48 -0.06 12.94
C VAL A 22 4.79 -1.29 13.52
N GLU A 23 4.99 -2.45 12.89
CA GLU A 23 4.36 -3.70 13.32
C GLU A 23 5.41 -4.74 13.68
N PRO A 24 5.40 -5.30 14.91
CA PRO A 24 6.33 -6.33 15.35
C PRO A 24 6.30 -7.57 14.45
N GLY A 25 7.48 -8.09 14.10
CA GLY A 25 7.61 -9.27 13.25
C GLY A 25 7.46 -9.02 11.75
N TRP A 26 7.37 -7.74 11.34
CA TRP A 26 7.48 -7.28 9.97
C TRP A 26 8.84 -6.60 9.76
N LEU A 27 9.32 -6.56 8.52
CA LEU A 27 10.28 -5.55 8.13
C LEU A 27 9.53 -4.24 7.97
N ASN A 28 9.86 -3.23 8.77
CA ASN A 28 9.25 -1.90 8.70
C ASN A 28 10.18 -0.96 7.94
N SER A 29 9.69 -0.34 6.88
CA SER A 29 10.48 0.58 6.05
C SER A 29 9.77 1.90 5.87
N ASP A 30 10.53 2.99 5.99
CA ASP A 30 10.08 4.35 5.69
C ASP A 30 11.26 5.17 5.15
N VAL A 31 10.99 6.34 4.56
CA VAL A 31 12.03 7.28 4.14
C VAL A 31 12.66 7.98 5.34
N LYS A 32 11.93 8.09 6.44
CA LYS A 32 12.41 8.70 7.70
C LYS A 32 12.93 7.64 8.64
N GLU A 33 13.97 8.01 9.41
CA GLU A 33 14.42 7.22 10.55
C GLU A 33 13.44 7.34 11.72
N GLY A 34 13.28 6.26 12.49
CA GLY A 34 12.43 6.25 13.67
C GLY A 34 12.50 4.95 14.46
N PRO A 35 11.97 4.94 15.68
CA PRO A 35 11.92 3.73 16.50
C PRO A 35 11.14 2.61 15.80
N GLY A 36 11.75 1.43 15.69
CA GLY A 36 11.12 0.25 15.07
C GLY A 36 11.12 0.25 13.54
N ILE A 37 11.74 1.25 12.89
CA ILE A 37 11.99 1.25 11.45
C ILE A 37 13.29 0.48 11.19
N ASP A 38 13.19 -0.64 10.46
CA ASP A 38 14.31 -1.51 10.15
C ASP A 38 15.12 -1.00 8.94
N ILE A 39 14.44 -0.34 7.99
CA ILE A 39 15.04 0.17 6.76
C ILE A 39 14.60 1.61 6.56
N SER A 40 15.57 2.53 6.65
CA SER A 40 15.37 3.96 6.38
C SER A 40 15.96 4.29 5.02
N ALA A 41 15.12 4.30 3.96
CA ALA A 41 15.56 4.54 2.60
C ALA A 41 14.41 5.02 1.70
N ASP A 42 14.76 5.81 0.69
CA ASP A 42 13.82 6.16 -0.37
C ASP A 42 13.73 5.00 -1.36
N ILE A 43 12.54 4.47 -1.57
CA ILE A 43 12.33 3.35 -2.49
C ILE A 43 12.71 3.70 -3.95
N ARG A 44 12.73 4.96 -4.32
CA ARG A 44 13.14 5.42 -5.66
C ARG A 44 14.62 5.16 -5.94
N ASP A 45 15.42 5.05 -4.88
CA ASP A 45 16.85 4.70 -4.96
C ASP A 45 17.08 3.18 -4.82
N GLY A 46 15.99 2.41 -4.64
CA GLY A 46 16.00 0.97 -4.35
C GLY A 46 16.14 0.66 -2.86
N LEU A 47 15.43 -0.35 -2.38
CA LEU A 47 15.54 -0.81 -0.99
C LEU A 47 16.62 -1.90 -0.87
N PRO A 48 17.38 -1.96 0.24
CA PRO A 48 18.40 -2.96 0.49
C PRO A 48 17.79 -4.33 0.86
N ILE A 49 16.87 -4.79 0.03
CA ILE A 49 16.17 -6.07 0.16
C ILE A 49 16.49 -6.92 -1.06
N GLU A 50 16.85 -8.19 -0.83
CA GLU A 50 17.18 -9.14 -1.89
C GLU A 50 16.00 -9.37 -2.84
N THR A 51 16.31 -9.55 -4.13
CA THR A 51 15.33 -9.92 -5.15
C THR A 51 14.67 -11.25 -4.80
N ALA A 52 13.33 -11.34 -5.01
CA ALA A 52 12.53 -12.54 -4.78
C ALA A 52 12.70 -13.14 -3.38
N SER A 53 12.71 -12.30 -2.35
CA SER A 53 12.91 -12.71 -0.96
C SER A 53 11.70 -12.57 -0.05
N LEU A 54 10.69 -11.76 -0.45
CA LEU A 54 9.50 -11.50 0.34
C LEU A 54 8.31 -12.34 -0.13
N ASP A 55 7.50 -12.79 0.82
CA ASP A 55 6.25 -13.50 0.53
C ASP A 55 5.13 -12.50 0.21
N TYR A 56 5.07 -11.39 0.94
CA TYR A 56 4.16 -10.31 0.64
C TYR A 56 4.64 -8.94 1.15
N VAL A 57 4.10 -7.90 0.55
CA VAL A 57 4.32 -6.50 0.90
C VAL A 57 2.98 -5.84 1.15
N VAL A 58 2.88 -5.03 2.19
CA VAL A 58 1.72 -4.18 2.47
C VAL A 58 2.16 -2.73 2.51
N SER A 59 1.34 -1.86 1.93
CA SER A 59 1.52 -0.41 1.99
C SER A 59 0.18 0.28 2.15
N ILE A 60 0.04 1.05 3.21
CA ILE A 60 -1.18 1.82 3.49
C ILE A 60 -0.85 3.31 3.38
N HIS A 61 -1.42 3.97 2.38
CA HIS A 61 -1.31 5.41 2.12
C HIS A 61 0.12 5.96 1.89
N ALA A 62 1.12 5.11 1.57
CA ALA A 62 2.45 5.60 1.22
C ALA A 62 2.60 5.93 -0.28
N LEU A 63 2.02 5.11 -1.16
CA LEU A 63 2.10 5.32 -2.62
C LEU A 63 1.60 6.72 -3.08
N PRO A 64 0.59 7.35 -2.46
CA PRO A 64 0.18 8.72 -2.81
C PRO A 64 1.27 9.79 -2.65
N MET A 65 2.31 9.54 -1.88
CA MET A 65 3.45 10.46 -1.69
C MET A 65 4.47 10.38 -2.83
N ILE A 66 4.31 9.43 -3.75
CA ILE A 66 5.19 9.23 -4.90
C ILE A 66 4.67 10.05 -6.09
N PRO A 67 5.51 10.89 -6.74
CA PRO A 67 5.15 11.60 -7.95
C PRO A 67 4.80 10.64 -9.10
N TYR A 68 3.87 11.05 -9.95
CA TYR A 68 3.38 10.22 -11.07
C TYR A 68 4.47 9.55 -11.92
N PRO A 69 5.57 10.24 -12.34
CA PRO A 69 6.61 9.60 -13.14
C PRO A 69 7.34 8.45 -12.45
N ASP A 70 7.31 8.41 -11.11
CA ASP A 70 8.03 7.44 -10.29
C ASP A 70 7.14 6.25 -9.87
N LEU A 71 5.82 6.30 -10.11
CA LEU A 71 4.88 5.27 -9.64
C LEU A 71 5.21 3.88 -10.18
N VAL A 72 5.33 3.74 -11.50
CA VAL A 72 5.63 2.45 -12.12
C VAL A 72 7.03 1.94 -11.73
N PRO A 73 8.11 2.76 -11.73
CA PRO A 73 9.41 2.37 -11.17
C PRO A 73 9.31 1.85 -9.72
N VAL A 74 8.58 2.55 -8.84
CA VAL A 74 8.39 2.13 -7.44
C VAL A 74 7.63 0.81 -7.34
N LEU A 75 6.55 0.63 -8.10
CA LEU A 75 5.81 -0.63 -8.13
C LEU A 75 6.68 -1.80 -8.66
N ARG A 76 7.53 -1.55 -9.64
CA ARG A 76 8.51 -2.54 -10.12
C ARG A 76 9.53 -2.91 -9.05
N GLU A 77 9.98 -1.95 -8.26
CA GLU A 77 10.89 -2.22 -7.14
C GLU A 77 10.21 -3.07 -6.05
N LEU A 78 8.94 -2.78 -5.69
CA LEU A 78 8.15 -3.63 -4.81
C LEU A 78 8.01 -5.05 -5.40
N GLY A 79 7.74 -5.15 -6.70
CA GLY A 79 7.68 -6.42 -7.42
C GLY A 79 9.01 -7.17 -7.46
N ARG A 80 10.15 -6.46 -7.56
CA ARG A 80 11.49 -7.08 -7.53
C ARG A 80 11.71 -7.87 -6.24
N MET A 81 11.31 -7.29 -5.11
CA MET A 81 11.50 -7.91 -3.79
C MET A 81 10.59 -9.10 -3.54
N LEU A 82 9.41 -9.15 -4.16
CA LEU A 82 8.48 -10.25 -4.03
C LEU A 82 8.97 -11.52 -4.74
N LYS A 83 8.78 -12.67 -4.11
CA LYS A 83 8.91 -13.97 -4.73
C LYS A 83 7.92 -14.12 -5.89
N PRO A 84 8.16 -15.00 -6.87
CA PRO A 84 7.12 -15.42 -7.81
C PRO A 84 5.89 -15.92 -7.04
N GLY A 85 4.70 -15.38 -7.36
CA GLY A 85 3.46 -15.65 -6.62
C GLY A 85 3.32 -14.90 -5.29
N GLY A 86 4.30 -14.09 -4.91
CA GLY A 86 4.19 -13.17 -3.77
C GLY A 86 3.17 -12.06 -4.04
N VAL A 87 2.63 -11.45 -3.01
CA VAL A 87 1.49 -10.53 -3.10
C VAL A 87 1.85 -9.13 -2.62
N LEU A 88 1.47 -8.12 -3.39
CA LEU A 88 1.45 -6.72 -2.99
C LEU A 88 0.02 -6.34 -2.59
N ARG A 89 -0.16 -5.84 -1.36
CA ARG A 89 -1.41 -5.23 -0.91
C ARG A 89 -1.24 -3.73 -0.76
N LEU A 90 -2.12 -2.97 -1.40
CA LEU A 90 -2.17 -1.51 -1.31
C LEU A 90 -3.50 -1.08 -0.70
N GLY A 91 -3.44 -0.23 0.34
CA GLY A 91 -4.56 0.59 0.80
C GLY A 91 -4.34 2.02 0.32
N LEU A 92 -5.25 2.54 -0.49
CA LEU A 92 -5.11 3.85 -1.15
C LEU A 92 -6.32 4.74 -0.90
N PRO A 93 -6.15 6.07 -0.75
CA PRO A 93 -7.27 7.00 -0.69
C PRO A 93 -8.18 6.84 -1.90
N ASP A 94 -9.50 6.69 -1.64
CA ASP A 94 -10.53 6.47 -2.66
C ASP A 94 -11.02 7.81 -3.21
N LEU A 95 -10.45 8.25 -4.34
CA LEU A 95 -10.86 9.49 -5.01
C LEU A 95 -12.33 9.45 -5.43
N ASP A 96 -12.82 8.32 -5.92
CA ASP A 96 -14.21 8.17 -6.34
C ASP A 96 -15.19 8.32 -5.16
N ARG A 97 -14.83 7.79 -4.00
CA ARG A 97 -15.61 7.96 -2.76
C ARG A 97 -15.60 9.42 -2.32
N GLY A 98 -14.43 10.07 -2.36
CA GLY A 98 -14.29 11.50 -2.06
C GLY A 98 -15.13 12.39 -2.98
N ILE A 99 -15.10 12.14 -4.30
CA ILE A 99 -15.92 12.86 -5.28
C ILE A 99 -17.41 12.66 -4.99
N ARG A 100 -17.85 11.43 -4.74
CA ARG A 100 -19.26 11.14 -4.41
C ARG A 100 -19.70 11.82 -3.13
N ALA A 101 -18.87 11.87 -2.10
CA ALA A 101 -19.13 12.59 -0.86
C ALA A 101 -19.26 14.10 -1.10
N TYR A 102 -18.33 14.69 -1.84
CA TYR A 102 -18.38 16.11 -2.22
C TYR A 102 -19.67 16.47 -2.96
N LEU A 103 -20.05 15.68 -3.98
CA LEU A 103 -21.26 15.95 -4.78
C LEU A 103 -22.56 15.81 -3.97
N ARG A 104 -22.57 15.01 -2.90
CA ARG A 104 -23.71 14.85 -1.99
C ARG A 104 -23.73 15.88 -0.86
N GLY A 105 -22.71 16.73 -0.74
CA GLY A 105 -22.59 17.66 0.39
C GLY A 105 -22.27 16.96 1.72
N ASP A 106 -21.67 15.78 1.69
CA ASP A 106 -21.35 14.98 2.87
C ASP A 106 -20.01 15.44 3.47
N GLU A 107 -20.08 16.44 4.36
CA GLU A 107 -18.90 16.96 5.06
C GLU A 107 -18.27 15.94 6.02
N SER A 108 -19.06 15.02 6.56
CA SER A 108 -18.60 14.04 7.55
C SER A 108 -17.59 13.03 7.00
N HIS A 109 -17.55 12.89 5.67
CA HIS A 109 -16.58 12.06 4.99
C HIS A 109 -15.14 12.60 5.10
N PHE A 110 -14.98 13.92 5.18
CA PHE A 110 -13.68 14.55 5.12
C PHE A 110 -13.09 14.76 6.52
N LEU A 111 -11.95 14.12 6.81
CA LEU A 111 -11.28 14.17 8.10
C LEU A 111 -10.47 15.47 8.27
N VAL A 112 -11.10 16.60 7.94
CA VAL A 112 -10.50 17.93 8.01
C VAL A 112 -11.37 18.78 8.94
N PRO A 113 -10.84 19.24 10.09
CA PRO A 113 -11.60 20.01 11.06
C PRO A 113 -11.90 21.43 10.56
N ASP A 114 -12.95 22.03 11.12
CA ASP A 114 -13.43 23.38 10.73
C ASP A 114 -12.43 24.50 11.03
N GLU A 115 -11.57 24.31 12.02
CA GLU A 115 -10.47 25.22 12.35
C GLU A 115 -9.43 25.32 11.22
N ASP A 116 -9.23 24.24 10.47
CA ASP A 116 -8.30 24.22 9.34
C ASP A 116 -8.99 24.72 8.06
N VAL A 117 -10.16 24.17 7.74
CA VAL A 117 -10.91 24.51 6.51
C VAL A 117 -12.40 24.36 6.72
N ARG A 118 -13.17 25.44 6.44
CA ARG A 118 -14.63 25.48 6.64
C ARG A 118 -15.45 25.08 5.40
N SER A 119 -14.92 25.36 4.20
CA SER A 119 -15.67 25.08 2.99
C SER A 119 -15.60 23.60 2.62
N LEU A 120 -16.72 23.02 2.19
CA LEU A 120 -16.78 21.63 1.73
C LEU A 120 -15.74 21.35 0.63
N GLY A 121 -15.59 22.25 -0.35
CA GLY A 121 -14.58 22.10 -1.42
C GLY A 121 -13.15 22.14 -0.88
N GLY A 122 -12.88 22.99 0.11
CA GLY A 122 -11.58 23.04 0.78
C GLY A 122 -11.30 21.76 1.57
N LYS A 123 -12.28 21.24 2.34
CA LYS A 123 -12.18 19.97 3.06
C LYS A 123 -11.88 18.82 2.09
N PHE A 124 -12.60 18.75 0.96
CA PHE A 124 -12.33 17.74 -0.09
C PHE A 124 -10.88 17.81 -0.58
N ILE A 125 -10.39 19.00 -0.96
CA ILE A 125 -9.04 19.18 -1.48
C ILE A 125 -7.99 18.81 -0.44
N VAL A 126 -8.13 19.34 0.79
CA VAL A 126 -7.14 19.09 1.87
C VAL A 126 -7.13 17.63 2.28
N HIS A 127 -8.30 16.98 2.36
CA HIS A 127 -8.41 15.56 2.65
C HIS A 127 -7.73 14.70 1.59
N MET A 128 -8.01 14.94 0.30
CA MET A 128 -7.46 14.15 -0.80
C MET A 128 -5.94 14.34 -0.95
N LEU A 129 -5.45 15.56 -0.76
CA LEU A 129 -4.01 15.86 -0.80
C LEU A 129 -3.32 15.68 0.55
N TRP A 130 -4.08 15.33 1.59
CA TRP A 130 -3.60 15.15 2.95
C TRP A 130 -2.61 16.24 3.37
N TYR A 131 -3.10 17.50 3.41
CA TYR A 131 -2.29 18.69 3.74
C TYR A 131 -1.05 18.89 2.86
N GLY A 132 -1.05 18.34 1.64
CA GLY A 132 0.05 18.45 0.68
C GLY A 132 1.09 17.32 0.76
N TYR A 133 0.88 16.30 1.60
CA TYR A 133 1.72 15.11 1.61
C TYR A 133 1.45 14.20 0.41
N SER A 134 0.18 14.07 -0.01
CA SER A 134 -0.18 13.33 -1.21
C SER A 134 0.00 14.19 -2.46
N VAL A 135 0.75 13.67 -3.42
CA VAL A 135 1.04 14.34 -4.71
C VAL A 135 0.41 13.61 -5.90
N THR A 136 -0.12 12.41 -5.65
CA THR A 136 -0.86 11.60 -6.64
C THR A 136 -2.15 11.09 -6.01
N LEU A 137 -3.23 11.12 -6.79
CA LEU A 137 -4.56 10.63 -6.41
C LEU A 137 -4.88 9.34 -7.17
N PHE A 138 -5.67 8.47 -6.56
CA PHE A 138 -5.92 7.14 -7.10
C PHE A 138 -7.41 6.83 -7.24
N THR A 139 -7.73 6.14 -8.33
CA THR A 139 -8.95 5.38 -8.56
C THR A 139 -8.59 3.91 -8.73
N VAL A 140 -9.56 3.02 -8.65
CA VAL A 140 -9.31 1.58 -8.81
C VAL A 140 -8.75 1.27 -10.20
N ASP A 141 -9.35 1.82 -11.26
CA ASP A 141 -8.93 1.59 -12.66
C ASP A 141 -7.51 2.10 -12.94
N PHE A 142 -7.18 3.30 -12.45
CA PHE A 142 -5.83 3.85 -12.57
C PHE A 142 -4.80 2.98 -11.82
N THR A 143 -5.16 2.49 -10.63
CA THR A 143 -4.26 1.60 -9.85
C THR A 143 -4.03 0.28 -10.59
N GLN A 144 -5.07 -0.29 -11.21
CA GLN A 144 -4.95 -1.51 -12.03
C GLN A 144 -4.03 -1.28 -13.23
N GLU A 145 -4.19 -0.18 -13.95
CA GLU A 145 -3.31 0.20 -15.08
C GLU A 145 -1.84 0.27 -14.66
N LEU A 146 -1.54 0.93 -13.53
CA LEU A 146 -0.17 1.06 -13.02
C LEU A 146 0.42 -0.30 -12.61
N LEU A 147 -0.38 -1.17 -11.98
CA LEU A 147 0.06 -2.49 -11.55
C LEU A 147 0.33 -3.40 -12.76
N ASP A 148 -0.53 -3.36 -13.79
CA ASP A 148 -0.33 -4.09 -15.04
C ASP A 148 0.96 -3.63 -15.74
N GLU A 149 1.19 -2.30 -15.82
CA GLU A 149 2.41 -1.74 -16.41
C GLU A 149 3.67 -2.10 -15.60
N ALA A 150 3.54 -2.25 -14.29
CA ALA A 150 4.63 -2.68 -13.41
C ALA A 150 4.92 -4.19 -13.52
N GLY A 151 4.06 -4.97 -14.17
CA GLY A 151 4.23 -6.41 -14.39
C GLY A 151 3.67 -7.28 -13.27
N PHE A 152 2.62 -6.82 -12.61
CA PHE A 152 1.81 -7.66 -11.72
C PHE A 152 0.69 -8.34 -12.49
N ASP A 153 0.29 -9.51 -12.02
CA ASP A 153 -0.86 -10.28 -12.50
C ASP A 153 -1.98 -10.27 -11.44
N ASP A 154 -3.16 -10.75 -11.79
CA ASP A 154 -4.28 -11.05 -10.89
C ASP A 154 -4.63 -9.91 -9.90
N VAL A 155 -4.79 -8.69 -10.45
CA VAL A 155 -5.18 -7.53 -9.64
C VAL A 155 -6.61 -7.68 -9.15
N THR A 156 -6.79 -7.78 -7.82
CA THR A 156 -8.08 -8.02 -7.17
C THR A 156 -8.41 -6.88 -6.22
N VAL A 157 -9.62 -6.31 -6.33
CA VAL A 157 -10.15 -5.36 -5.35
C VAL A 157 -10.68 -6.13 -4.15
N CYS A 158 -10.17 -5.80 -2.97
CA CYS A 158 -10.54 -6.42 -1.71
C CYS A 158 -11.35 -5.45 -0.83
N ARG A 159 -12.15 -6.00 0.08
CA ARG A 159 -12.73 -5.20 1.16
C ARG A 159 -11.70 -5.01 2.29
N TYR A 160 -12.01 -4.05 3.14
CA TYR A 160 -11.27 -3.84 4.37
C TYR A 160 -11.18 -5.14 5.18
N ARG A 161 -9.97 -5.55 5.55
CA ARG A 161 -9.67 -6.80 6.28
C ARG A 161 -10.12 -8.10 5.61
N GLU A 162 -10.40 -8.06 4.32
CA GLU A 162 -10.62 -9.26 3.49
C GLU A 162 -9.46 -9.42 2.52
N THR A 163 -9.06 -10.66 2.25
CA THR A 163 -7.96 -11.00 1.33
C THR A 163 -8.35 -12.09 0.35
N ALA A 164 -7.87 -11.99 -0.89
CA ALA A 164 -7.92 -13.04 -1.89
C ALA A 164 -6.64 -13.89 -1.90
N SER A 165 -5.61 -13.48 -1.14
CA SER A 165 -4.31 -14.15 -1.10
C SER A 165 -4.27 -15.31 -0.11
N PRO A 166 -3.28 -16.24 -0.22
CA PRO A 166 -3.07 -17.31 0.75
C PRO A 166 -2.44 -16.82 2.07
N PHE A 167 -2.18 -15.52 2.23
CA PHE A 167 -1.51 -14.92 3.37
C PHE A 167 -2.51 -14.18 4.29
N PRO A 168 -3.14 -14.83 5.29
CA PRO A 168 -4.16 -14.16 6.11
C PRO A 168 -3.63 -12.93 6.86
N GLY A 169 -2.36 -12.92 7.27
CA GLY A 169 -1.73 -11.78 7.93
C GLY A 169 -1.49 -10.56 7.04
N ILE A 170 -1.78 -10.62 5.73
CA ILE A 170 -1.62 -9.49 4.81
C ILE A 170 -2.59 -8.33 5.12
N THR A 171 -3.67 -8.61 5.87
CA THR A 171 -4.67 -7.61 6.27
C THR A 171 -4.41 -6.99 7.64
N ASP A 172 -3.37 -7.43 8.37
CA ASP A 172 -3.10 -6.98 9.73
C ASP A 172 -2.86 -5.46 9.83
N LEU A 173 -2.35 -4.86 8.74
CA LEU A 173 -2.04 -3.43 8.68
C LEU A 173 -3.18 -2.55 8.17
N ASP A 174 -4.30 -3.11 7.75
CA ASP A 174 -5.46 -2.35 7.28
C ASP A 174 -6.01 -1.47 8.41
N ASN A 175 -6.08 -0.17 8.21
CA ASN A 175 -6.48 0.77 9.25
C ASN A 175 -7.31 1.98 8.79
N ARG A 176 -7.70 2.05 7.50
CA ARG A 176 -8.37 3.24 6.91
C ARG A 176 -9.61 2.86 6.12
N GLU A 177 -10.55 2.13 6.75
CA GLU A 177 -11.75 1.56 6.11
C GLU A 177 -12.60 2.58 5.36
N THR A 178 -12.84 3.75 5.97
CA THR A 178 -13.85 4.71 5.48
C THR A 178 -13.36 5.56 4.31
N GLU A 179 -12.06 5.71 4.17
CA GLU A 179 -11.44 6.62 3.19
C GLU A 179 -10.64 5.89 2.09
N SER A 180 -10.52 4.55 2.17
CA SER A 180 -9.65 3.77 1.29
C SER A 180 -10.41 2.74 0.47
N PHE A 181 -9.83 2.40 -0.67
CA PHE A 181 -10.01 1.10 -1.30
C PHE A 181 -8.75 0.25 -1.12
N PHE A 182 -8.91 -1.07 -1.25
CA PHE A 182 -7.81 -2.02 -1.11
C PHE A 182 -7.67 -2.85 -2.37
N VAL A 183 -6.44 -3.07 -2.81
CA VAL A 183 -6.14 -3.97 -3.93
C VAL A 183 -5.01 -4.92 -3.54
N GLU A 184 -5.11 -6.13 -4.04
CA GLU A 184 -4.03 -7.12 -4.02
C GLU A 184 -3.61 -7.43 -5.46
N ALA A 185 -2.30 -7.54 -5.67
CA ALA A 185 -1.73 -7.87 -6.97
C ALA A 185 -0.66 -8.94 -6.79
N VAL A 186 -0.65 -9.94 -7.66
CA VAL A 186 0.27 -11.08 -7.58
C VAL A 186 1.50 -10.79 -8.44
N LYS A 187 2.70 -11.03 -7.88
CA LYS A 187 3.91 -10.98 -8.68
C LYS A 187 3.90 -12.10 -9.70
N ALA A 188 3.96 -11.73 -10.99
CA ALA A 188 4.02 -12.67 -12.09
C ALA A 188 5.10 -13.75 -11.87
N GLY A 189 4.74 -14.99 -12.10
CA GLY A 189 5.72 -16.06 -12.19
C GLY A 189 6.65 -15.81 -13.39
N SER A 190 7.92 -16.19 -13.30
CA SER A 190 8.79 -16.19 -14.49
C SER A 190 8.11 -17.03 -15.56
N ARG A 191 7.62 -16.38 -16.63
CA ARG A 191 7.19 -17.13 -17.82
C ARG A 191 8.41 -17.88 -18.34
N ALA A 192 8.37 -19.20 -18.23
CA ALA A 192 9.41 -20.10 -18.77
C ALA A 192 9.43 -20.03 -20.31
#